data_fca3e55534ca6466b7438c5c01b647e6
#
_entry.id   fca3e55534ca6466b7438c5c01b647e6
#
_cell.length_a   1.000
_cell.length_b   1.000
_cell.length_c   1.000
_cell.angle_alpha   90.00
_cell.angle_beta   90.00
_cell.angle_gamma   90.00
#
_symmetry.space_group_name_H-M   'P 1'
#
loop_
_entity.id
_entity.type
_entity.pdbx_description
1 polymer ?
#
loop_
_entity_poly.entity_id
_entity_poly.type
_entity_poly.pdbx_seq_one_letter_code
_entity_poly.pdbx_strand_id
1 'polypeptide(L)'
;MPSDSREKILQAAFAVLSREGYENTSIHDIAEEAGVAQGLVHYYFKSKQKLVLAVLFEVCQKMNVYTAEGTAGALAAFENFKVLLHSQPDAHSLYIQLIGVGLHDQEIGAGIRDNIRSERGHVEDLAQQVLAERETDPSPARAIASVVWAGVLGIMVQKSVDPDFNADEAVDALAAMALSAVYPSGQRA
;
A
#
# COMPACT_ATOMS: atom_id res chain seq x y z
N MET A 1 -3.04 -25.95 14.35
CA MET A 1 -3.91 -26.15 13.20
C MET A 1 -3.23 -25.56 11.97
N PRO A 2 -3.47 -26.00 10.71
CA PRO A 2 -2.71 -25.52 9.52
C PRO A 2 -2.76 -24.00 9.32
N SER A 3 -3.86 -23.32 9.66
CA SER A 3 -3.99 -21.85 9.56
C SER A 3 -3.04 -21.08 10.48
N ASP A 4 -2.81 -21.59 11.68
CA ASP A 4 -1.92 -20.99 12.68
C ASP A 4 -0.45 -20.98 12.23
N SER A 5 0.04 -22.06 11.58
CA SER A 5 1.42 -22.12 11.09
C SER A 5 1.68 -21.20 9.90
N ARG A 6 0.71 -21.05 8.98
CA ARG A 6 0.84 -20.12 7.85
C ARG A 6 0.93 -18.68 8.34
N GLU A 7 0.07 -18.31 9.29
CA GLU A 7 0.05 -16.98 9.86
C GLU A 7 1.32 -16.66 10.66
N LYS A 8 1.83 -17.62 11.46
CA LYS A 8 3.13 -17.48 12.15
C LYS A 8 4.28 -17.24 11.18
N ILE A 9 4.31 -17.96 10.06
CA ILE A 9 5.34 -17.77 9.04
C ILE A 9 5.23 -16.37 8.41
N LEU A 10 4.02 -15.87 8.13
CA LEU A 10 3.84 -14.51 7.58
C LEU A 10 4.26 -13.42 8.55
N GLN A 11 3.93 -13.56 9.85
CA GLN A 11 4.34 -12.62 10.90
C GLN A 11 5.86 -12.61 11.06
N ALA A 12 6.49 -13.80 11.12
CA ALA A 12 7.94 -13.93 11.20
C ALA A 12 8.62 -13.34 9.93
N ALA A 13 8.08 -13.64 8.76
CA ALA A 13 8.61 -13.09 7.49
C ALA A 13 8.53 -11.57 7.48
N PHE A 14 7.42 -10.96 7.92
CA PHE A 14 7.30 -9.51 8.04
C PHE A 14 8.36 -8.94 9.00
N ALA A 15 8.53 -9.53 10.18
CA ALA A 15 9.50 -9.08 11.18
C ALA A 15 10.95 -9.14 10.66
N VAL A 16 11.35 -10.27 10.04
CA VAL A 16 12.70 -10.43 9.49
C VAL A 16 12.93 -9.50 8.31
N LEU A 17 11.98 -9.40 7.37
CA LEU A 17 12.07 -8.52 6.20
C LEU A 17 12.16 -7.05 6.58
N SER A 18 11.40 -6.60 7.59
CA SER A 18 11.45 -5.22 8.08
C SER A 18 12.78 -4.88 8.74
N ARG A 19 13.38 -5.83 9.45
CA ARG A 19 14.65 -5.66 10.17
C ARG A 19 15.86 -5.74 9.25
N GLU A 20 15.89 -6.70 8.33
CA GLU A 20 17.09 -7.08 7.56
C GLU A 20 17.00 -6.70 6.08
N GLY A 21 15.79 -6.40 5.60
CA GLY A 21 15.51 -6.14 4.19
C GLY A 21 15.42 -7.42 3.36
N TYR A 22 14.92 -7.26 2.12
CA TYR A 22 14.68 -8.39 1.22
C TYR A 22 15.95 -9.18 0.87
N GLU A 23 17.04 -8.49 0.52
CA GLU A 23 18.27 -9.14 0.02
C GLU A 23 18.93 -10.03 1.09
N ASN A 24 18.96 -9.56 2.33
CA ASN A 24 19.64 -10.23 3.45
C ASN A 24 18.78 -11.31 4.13
N THR A 25 17.50 -11.40 3.81
CA THR A 25 16.58 -12.38 4.41
C THR A 25 16.59 -13.68 3.61
N SER A 26 16.71 -14.83 4.30
CA SER A 26 16.55 -16.15 3.71
C SER A 26 15.30 -16.88 4.24
N ILE A 27 14.89 -17.95 3.53
CA ILE A 27 13.82 -18.85 4.02
C ILE A 27 14.20 -19.52 5.33
N HIS A 28 15.51 -19.75 5.56
CA HIS A 28 16.02 -20.31 6.80
C HIS A 28 15.78 -19.37 7.98
N ASP A 29 16.14 -18.08 7.84
CA ASP A 29 15.98 -17.07 8.89
C ASP A 29 14.50 -16.90 9.27
N ILE A 30 13.62 -16.91 8.28
CA ILE A 30 12.18 -16.85 8.50
C ILE A 30 11.65 -18.09 9.23
N ALA A 31 12.14 -19.28 8.87
CA ALA A 31 11.75 -20.52 9.53
C ALA A 31 12.22 -20.56 10.99
N GLU A 32 13.43 -20.09 11.26
CA GLU A 32 13.98 -19.94 12.62
C GLU A 32 13.15 -18.97 13.45
N GLU A 33 12.87 -17.76 12.94
CA GLU A 33 12.05 -16.75 13.59
C GLU A 33 10.63 -17.25 13.88
N ALA A 34 10.03 -18.02 12.94
CA ALA A 34 8.71 -18.61 13.10
C ALA A 34 8.68 -19.83 14.05
N GLY A 35 9.83 -20.37 14.44
CA GLY A 35 9.94 -21.60 15.23
C GLY A 35 9.41 -22.84 14.49
N VAL A 36 9.61 -22.93 13.15
CA VAL A 36 9.12 -24.02 12.32
C VAL A 36 10.25 -24.65 11.48
N ALA A 37 10.02 -25.86 11.00
CA ALA A 37 10.96 -26.47 10.04
C ALA A 37 10.91 -25.72 8.69
N GLN A 38 12.07 -25.49 8.05
CA GLN A 38 12.18 -24.84 6.74
C GLN A 38 11.32 -25.52 5.66
N GLY A 39 11.17 -26.85 5.72
CA GLY A 39 10.29 -27.61 4.81
C GLY A 39 8.82 -27.17 4.92
N LEU A 40 8.37 -26.71 6.08
CA LEU A 40 7.00 -26.20 6.25
C LEU A 40 6.82 -24.86 5.55
N VAL A 41 7.82 -23.98 5.58
CA VAL A 41 7.79 -22.72 4.82
C VAL A 41 7.70 -23.00 3.31
N HIS A 42 8.52 -23.92 2.80
CA HIS A 42 8.45 -24.35 1.40
C HIS A 42 7.12 -25.02 1.03
N TYR A 43 6.52 -25.74 1.95
CA TYR A 43 5.20 -26.32 1.73
C TYR A 43 4.14 -25.27 1.45
N TYR A 44 4.11 -24.17 2.23
CA TYR A 44 3.11 -23.10 2.09
C TYR A 44 3.40 -22.13 0.93
N PHE A 45 4.66 -21.73 0.74
CA PHE A 45 4.98 -20.57 -0.10
C PHE A 45 5.84 -20.88 -1.33
N LYS A 46 6.44 -22.07 -1.41
CA LYS A 46 7.24 -22.57 -2.54
C LYS A 46 8.53 -21.79 -2.83
N SER A 47 8.54 -20.44 -2.76
CA SER A 47 9.70 -19.58 -2.98
C SER A 47 9.71 -18.39 -2.01
N LYS A 48 10.89 -17.74 -1.86
CA LYS A 48 11.03 -16.49 -1.11
C LYS A 48 10.15 -15.40 -1.71
N GLN A 49 10.12 -15.28 -3.04
CA GLN A 49 9.30 -14.28 -3.73
C GLN A 49 7.82 -14.45 -3.40
N LYS A 50 7.29 -15.67 -3.47
CA LYS A 50 5.87 -15.93 -3.14
C LYS A 50 5.55 -15.66 -1.68
N LEU A 51 6.46 -15.97 -0.76
CA LEU A 51 6.31 -15.64 0.65
C LEU A 51 6.25 -14.11 0.84
N VAL A 52 7.17 -13.38 0.25
CA VAL A 52 7.27 -11.92 0.37
C VAL A 52 6.04 -11.23 -0.25
N LEU A 53 5.56 -11.70 -1.40
CA LEU A 53 4.32 -11.21 -1.99
C LEU A 53 3.09 -11.53 -1.13
N ALA A 54 3.07 -12.67 -0.44
CA ALA A 54 2.01 -12.98 0.51
C ALA A 54 2.05 -12.06 1.75
N VAL A 55 3.24 -11.73 2.25
CA VAL A 55 3.42 -10.73 3.33
C VAL A 55 2.90 -9.37 2.87
N LEU A 56 3.30 -8.91 1.68
CA LEU A 56 2.82 -7.65 1.11
C LEU A 56 1.30 -7.61 1.02
N PHE A 57 0.69 -8.67 0.49
CA PHE A 57 -0.77 -8.76 0.38
C PHE A 57 -1.45 -8.65 1.74
N GLU A 58 -0.98 -9.37 2.77
CA GLU A 58 -1.51 -9.30 4.14
C GLU A 58 -1.38 -7.88 4.74
N VAL A 59 -0.26 -7.22 4.51
CA VAL A 59 -0.03 -5.84 4.95
C VAL A 59 -1.02 -4.90 4.28
N CYS A 60 -1.15 -4.94 2.96
CA CYS A 60 -2.06 -4.08 2.20
C CYS A 60 -3.54 -4.33 2.59
N GLN A 61 -3.95 -5.59 2.78
CA GLN A 61 -5.31 -5.92 3.22
C GLN A 61 -5.66 -5.30 4.59
N LYS A 62 -4.72 -5.27 5.52
CA LYS A 62 -4.92 -4.65 6.84
C LYS A 62 -4.97 -3.13 6.79
N MET A 63 -4.36 -2.52 5.78
CA MET A 63 -4.35 -1.08 5.58
C MET A 63 -5.62 -0.56 4.88
N ASN A 64 -6.29 -1.40 4.09
CA ASN A 64 -7.43 -1.01 3.26
C ASN A 64 -8.77 -1.23 3.99
N VAL A 65 -9.11 -0.31 4.90
CA VAL A 65 -10.44 -0.30 5.55
C VAL A 65 -11.26 0.85 4.97
N TYR A 66 -11.92 0.61 3.84
CA TYR A 66 -12.86 1.57 3.23
C TYR A 66 -14.27 1.29 3.77
N THR A 67 -14.76 2.16 4.64
CA THR A 67 -16.09 2.01 5.29
C THR A 67 -17.10 3.06 4.85
N ALA A 68 -16.69 4.05 4.06
CA ALA A 68 -17.53 5.13 3.58
C ALA A 68 -17.38 5.31 2.07
N GLU A 69 -18.36 5.93 1.43
CA GLU A 69 -18.46 6.15 -0.01
C GLU A 69 -18.39 7.65 -0.34
N GLY A 70 -18.22 7.99 -1.62
CA GLY A 70 -18.27 9.33 -2.13
C GLY A 70 -17.25 10.27 -1.51
N THR A 71 -17.61 11.54 -1.35
CA THR A 71 -16.73 12.57 -0.78
C THR A 71 -16.33 12.26 0.67
N ALA A 72 -17.24 11.72 1.47
CA ALA A 72 -16.94 11.31 2.84
C ALA A 72 -15.94 10.15 2.87
N GLY A 73 -16.09 9.18 1.94
CA GLY A 73 -15.16 8.06 1.79
C GLY A 73 -13.77 8.52 1.35
N ALA A 74 -13.69 9.44 0.40
CA ALA A 74 -12.41 10.00 -0.05
C ALA A 74 -11.68 10.74 1.08
N LEU A 75 -12.36 11.57 1.87
CA LEU A 75 -11.77 12.24 3.03
C LEU A 75 -11.31 11.24 4.09
N ALA A 76 -12.15 10.25 4.41
CA ALA A 76 -11.80 9.20 5.38
C ALA A 76 -10.57 8.39 4.93
N ALA A 77 -10.39 8.13 3.63
CA ALA A 77 -9.22 7.45 3.09
C ALA A 77 -7.93 8.26 3.32
N PHE A 78 -7.94 9.58 3.13
CA PHE A 78 -6.79 10.44 3.42
C PHE A 78 -6.48 10.49 4.92
N GLU A 79 -7.50 10.61 5.78
CA GLU A 79 -7.28 10.58 7.24
C GLU A 79 -6.74 9.22 7.71
N ASN A 80 -7.26 8.11 7.17
CA ASN A 80 -6.72 6.78 7.46
C ASN A 80 -5.27 6.67 7.00
N PHE A 81 -4.91 7.22 5.85
CA PHE A 81 -3.53 7.21 5.36
C PHE A 81 -2.57 7.93 6.32
N LYS A 82 -2.96 9.09 6.92
CA LYS A 82 -2.16 9.74 7.98
C LYS A 82 -1.94 8.80 9.16
N VAL A 83 -3.01 8.17 9.66
CA VAL A 83 -2.91 7.21 10.77
C VAL A 83 -1.94 6.08 10.44
N LEU A 84 -2.01 5.53 9.24
CA LEU A 84 -1.14 4.44 8.79
C LEU A 84 0.32 4.88 8.67
N LEU A 85 0.60 6.08 8.16
CA LEU A 85 1.96 6.63 8.08
C LEU A 85 2.66 6.68 9.43
N HIS A 86 1.91 6.90 10.52
CA HIS A 86 2.47 6.93 11.87
C HIS A 86 2.47 5.56 12.57
N SER A 87 1.45 4.74 12.35
CA SER A 87 1.28 3.47 13.06
C SER A 87 1.96 2.27 12.39
N GLN A 88 2.31 2.37 11.09
CA GLN A 88 2.82 1.25 10.30
C GLN A 88 4.10 1.61 9.50
N PRO A 89 5.13 2.27 10.10
CA PRO A 89 6.32 2.71 9.38
C PRO A 89 7.08 1.56 8.72
N ASP A 90 7.17 0.41 9.39
CA ASP A 90 7.87 -0.77 8.87
C ASP A 90 7.17 -1.35 7.63
N ALA A 91 5.83 -1.31 7.61
CA ALA A 91 5.04 -1.76 6.46
C ALA A 91 5.30 -0.88 5.22
N HIS A 92 5.36 0.45 5.40
CA HIS A 92 5.67 1.39 4.32
C HIS A 92 7.10 1.24 3.84
N SER A 93 8.07 1.10 4.76
CA SER A 93 9.48 0.88 4.41
C SER A 93 9.64 -0.42 3.60
N LEU A 94 9.01 -1.52 4.03
CA LEU A 94 9.03 -2.79 3.30
C LEU A 94 8.40 -2.65 1.91
N TYR A 95 7.26 -1.96 1.79
CA TYR A 95 6.61 -1.73 0.51
C TYR A 95 7.52 -0.99 -0.48
N ILE A 96 8.19 0.10 -0.03
CA ILE A 96 9.13 0.87 -0.85
C ILE A 96 10.33 0.00 -1.28
N GLN A 97 10.89 -0.79 -0.36
CA GLN A 97 11.97 -1.72 -0.68
C GLN A 97 11.55 -2.72 -1.78
N LEU A 98 10.35 -3.29 -1.67
CA LEU A 98 9.84 -4.26 -2.64
C LEU A 98 9.55 -3.63 -4.01
N ILE A 99 9.17 -2.35 -4.08
CA ILE A 99 9.12 -1.63 -5.35
C ILE A 99 10.52 -1.62 -6.01
N GLY A 100 11.56 -1.29 -5.26
CA GLY A 100 12.95 -1.28 -5.76
C GLY A 100 13.39 -2.67 -6.24
N VAL A 101 13.12 -3.73 -5.47
CA VAL A 101 13.41 -5.11 -5.86
C VAL A 101 12.66 -5.50 -7.13
N GLY A 102 11.37 -5.13 -7.22
CA GLY A 102 10.51 -5.44 -8.36
C GLY A 102 10.94 -4.81 -9.69
N LEU A 103 11.84 -3.81 -9.68
CA LEU A 103 12.45 -3.28 -10.90
C LEU A 103 13.45 -4.28 -11.53
N HIS A 104 13.98 -5.23 -10.74
CA HIS A 104 15.01 -6.18 -11.15
C HIS A 104 14.59 -7.65 -11.01
N ASP A 105 13.58 -7.96 -10.19
CA ASP A 105 12.98 -9.30 -10.03
C ASP A 105 11.61 -9.34 -10.72
N GLN A 106 11.47 -10.22 -11.71
CA GLN A 106 10.27 -10.27 -12.54
C GLN A 106 9.03 -10.75 -11.76
N GLU A 107 9.18 -11.70 -10.81
CA GLU A 107 8.08 -12.25 -10.02
C GLU A 107 7.59 -11.19 -8.99
N ILE A 108 8.51 -10.55 -8.28
CA ILE A 108 8.19 -9.45 -7.36
C ILE A 108 7.57 -8.27 -8.14
N GLY A 109 8.17 -7.89 -9.27
CA GLY A 109 7.66 -6.80 -10.10
C GLY A 109 6.25 -7.03 -10.64
N ALA A 110 5.90 -8.29 -10.95
CA ALA A 110 4.53 -8.63 -11.33
C ALA A 110 3.56 -8.42 -10.16
N GLY A 111 3.90 -8.92 -8.97
CA GLY A 111 3.08 -8.75 -7.76
C GLY A 111 2.90 -7.29 -7.34
N ILE A 112 3.98 -6.50 -7.37
CA ILE A 112 3.93 -5.04 -7.11
C ILE A 112 3.03 -4.32 -8.12
N ARG A 113 3.14 -4.65 -9.41
CA ARG A 113 2.30 -4.07 -10.46
C ARG A 113 0.82 -4.35 -10.23
N ASP A 114 0.48 -5.59 -9.87
CA ASP A 114 -0.90 -5.98 -9.61
C ASP A 114 -1.44 -5.28 -8.35
N ASN A 115 -0.63 -5.15 -7.30
CA ASN A 115 -0.99 -4.37 -6.12
C ASN A 115 -1.23 -2.89 -6.46
N ILE A 116 -0.30 -2.22 -7.15
CA ILE A 116 -0.46 -0.81 -7.57
C ILE A 116 -1.72 -0.62 -8.42
N ARG A 117 -2.04 -1.58 -9.30
CA ARG A 117 -3.27 -1.51 -10.11
C ARG A 117 -4.52 -1.63 -9.26
N SER A 118 -4.52 -2.53 -8.27
CA SER A 118 -5.64 -2.70 -7.33
C SER A 118 -5.87 -1.45 -6.51
N GLU A 119 -4.81 -0.91 -5.89
CA GLU A 119 -4.91 0.29 -5.06
C GLU A 119 -5.38 1.52 -5.86
N ARG A 120 -4.82 1.70 -7.05
CA ARG A 120 -5.26 2.77 -7.95
C ARG A 120 -6.70 2.58 -8.42
N GLY A 121 -7.17 1.33 -8.57
CA GLY A 121 -8.56 1.01 -8.86
C GLY A 121 -9.50 1.47 -7.75
N HIS A 122 -9.15 1.22 -6.48
CA HIS A 122 -9.94 1.71 -5.33
C HIS A 122 -10.03 3.24 -5.31
N VAL A 123 -8.92 3.93 -5.61
CA VAL A 123 -8.95 5.41 -5.71
C VAL A 123 -9.79 5.88 -6.89
N GLU A 124 -9.77 5.16 -8.03
CA GLU A 124 -10.61 5.45 -9.20
C GLU A 124 -12.10 5.31 -8.87
N ASP A 125 -12.48 4.25 -8.15
CA ASP A 125 -13.86 4.02 -7.71
C ASP A 125 -14.35 5.16 -6.79
N LEU A 126 -13.53 5.58 -5.83
CA LEU A 126 -13.85 6.73 -4.96
C LEU A 126 -13.97 8.04 -5.77
N ALA A 127 -13.05 8.27 -6.72
CA ALA A 127 -13.11 9.44 -7.58
C ALA A 127 -14.39 9.47 -8.45
N GLN A 128 -14.82 8.31 -8.97
CA GLN A 128 -16.07 8.19 -9.72
C GLN A 128 -17.30 8.53 -8.85
N GLN A 129 -17.32 8.03 -7.60
CA GLN A 129 -18.41 8.33 -6.65
C GLN A 129 -18.45 9.83 -6.31
N VAL A 130 -17.30 10.47 -6.05
CA VAL A 130 -17.23 11.91 -5.80
C VAL A 130 -17.72 12.74 -6.99
N LEU A 131 -17.37 12.34 -8.21
CA LEU A 131 -17.82 13.02 -9.44
C LEU A 131 -19.33 12.82 -9.65
N ALA A 132 -19.85 11.61 -9.36
CA ALA A 132 -21.29 11.32 -9.44
C ALA A 132 -22.09 12.13 -8.43
N GLU A 133 -21.65 12.28 -7.18
CA GLU A 133 -22.29 13.15 -6.17
C GLU A 133 -22.41 14.61 -6.62
N ARG A 134 -21.53 15.03 -7.50
CA ARG A 134 -21.47 16.41 -8.04
C ARG A 134 -22.13 16.55 -9.40
N GLU A 135 -22.76 15.48 -9.90
CA GLU A 135 -23.39 15.44 -11.24
C GLU A 135 -22.41 15.86 -12.36
N THR A 136 -21.11 15.52 -12.20
CA THR A 136 -20.05 15.83 -13.15
C THR A 136 -19.60 14.60 -13.96
N ASP A 137 -18.97 14.85 -15.12
CA ASP A 137 -18.43 13.79 -15.99
C ASP A 137 -17.45 12.89 -15.23
N PRO A 138 -17.62 11.57 -15.18
CA PRO A 138 -16.71 10.64 -14.52
C PRO A 138 -15.41 10.37 -15.28
N SER A 139 -15.27 10.83 -16.53
CA SER A 139 -14.12 10.53 -17.39
C SER A 139 -12.74 10.87 -16.80
N PRO A 140 -12.54 11.90 -15.94
CA PRO A 140 -11.24 12.19 -15.36
C PRO A 140 -10.86 11.28 -14.17
N ALA A 141 -11.76 10.44 -13.63
CA ALA A 141 -11.53 9.64 -12.42
C ALA A 141 -10.23 8.83 -12.46
N ARG A 142 -9.97 8.15 -13.58
CA ARG A 142 -8.76 7.35 -13.77
C ARG A 142 -7.46 8.18 -13.73
N ALA A 143 -7.49 9.37 -14.32
CA ALA A 143 -6.34 10.26 -14.30
C ALA A 143 -6.11 10.82 -12.89
N ILE A 144 -7.18 11.21 -12.20
CA ILE A 144 -7.15 11.67 -10.81
C ILE A 144 -6.56 10.56 -9.91
N ALA A 145 -7.06 9.34 -10.03
CA ALA A 145 -6.57 8.19 -9.27
C ALA A 145 -5.07 7.95 -9.49
N SER A 146 -4.60 8.09 -10.73
CA SER A 146 -3.18 7.92 -11.05
C SER A 146 -2.29 8.99 -10.38
N VAL A 147 -2.74 10.25 -10.33
CA VAL A 147 -2.01 11.35 -9.69
C VAL A 147 -2.06 11.24 -8.17
N VAL A 148 -3.24 10.92 -7.60
CA VAL A 148 -3.41 10.70 -6.17
C VAL A 148 -2.51 9.57 -5.68
N TRP A 149 -2.51 8.43 -6.38
CA TRP A 149 -1.65 7.29 -6.01
C TRP A 149 -0.16 7.62 -6.15
N ALA A 150 0.24 8.39 -7.14
CA ALA A 150 1.62 8.88 -7.25
C ALA A 150 2.00 9.80 -6.06
N GLY A 151 1.07 10.66 -5.61
CA GLY A 151 1.24 11.49 -4.43
C GLY A 151 1.39 10.66 -3.15
N VAL A 152 0.54 9.65 -2.96
CA VAL A 152 0.61 8.70 -1.83
C VAL A 152 1.99 8.03 -1.77
N LEU A 153 2.46 7.47 -2.89
CA LEU A 153 3.79 6.84 -2.96
C LEU A 153 4.91 7.85 -2.68
N GLY A 154 4.81 9.07 -3.22
CA GLY A 154 5.78 10.13 -2.99
C GLY A 154 5.86 10.57 -1.52
N ILE A 155 4.72 10.68 -0.84
CA ILE A 155 4.64 10.99 0.60
C ILE A 155 5.26 9.86 1.42
N MET A 156 4.95 8.60 1.12
CA MET A 156 5.54 7.44 1.80
C MET A 156 7.08 7.45 1.70
N VAL A 157 7.61 7.69 0.50
CA VAL A 157 9.07 7.75 0.27
C VAL A 157 9.70 8.89 1.07
N GLN A 158 9.14 10.10 0.98
CA GLN A 158 9.68 11.26 1.70
C GLN A 158 9.66 11.04 3.22
N LYS A 159 8.55 10.53 3.77
CA LYS A 159 8.43 10.21 5.20
C LYS A 159 9.44 9.16 5.66
N SER A 160 9.79 8.20 4.79
CA SER A 160 10.74 7.14 5.12
C SER A 160 12.20 7.60 5.13
N VAL A 161 12.55 8.66 4.39
CA VAL A 161 13.95 9.11 4.24
C VAL A 161 14.23 10.45 4.92
N ASP A 162 13.21 11.23 5.23
CA ASP A 162 13.32 12.55 5.85
C ASP A 162 12.52 12.59 7.17
N PRO A 163 13.18 12.54 8.33
CA PRO A 163 12.53 12.59 9.63
C PRO A 163 11.74 13.88 9.88
N ASP A 164 12.17 15.00 9.26
CA ASP A 164 11.56 16.32 9.45
C ASP A 164 10.42 16.58 8.46
N PHE A 165 10.16 15.66 7.52
CA PHE A 165 9.09 15.79 6.55
C PHE A 165 7.71 15.74 7.23
N ASN A 166 6.94 16.84 7.07
CA ASN A 166 5.58 16.93 7.58
C ASN A 166 4.60 16.17 6.65
N ALA A 167 4.45 14.89 6.90
CA ALA A 167 3.62 14.01 6.08
C ALA A 167 2.13 14.37 6.18
N ASP A 168 1.65 14.82 7.34
CA ASP A 168 0.23 15.16 7.54
C ASP A 168 -0.16 16.38 6.70
N GLU A 169 0.69 17.42 6.69
CA GLU A 169 0.48 18.61 5.83
C GLU A 169 0.51 18.23 4.34
N ALA A 170 1.40 17.32 3.94
CA ALA A 170 1.48 16.84 2.57
C ALA A 170 0.22 16.04 2.15
N VAL A 171 -0.33 15.20 3.06
CA VAL A 171 -1.59 14.48 2.83
C VAL A 171 -2.76 15.44 2.73
N ASP A 172 -2.84 16.48 3.59
CA ASP A 172 -3.88 17.49 3.53
C ASP A 172 -3.84 18.28 2.21
N ALA A 173 -2.64 18.64 1.75
CA ALA A 173 -2.45 19.29 0.47
C ALA A 173 -2.88 18.40 -0.70
N LEU A 174 -2.51 17.10 -0.66
CA LEU A 174 -2.90 16.13 -1.68
C LEU A 174 -4.42 15.95 -1.73
N ALA A 175 -5.08 15.86 -0.55
CA ALA A 175 -6.53 15.75 -0.44
C ALA A 175 -7.22 17.00 -1.03
N ALA A 176 -6.74 18.20 -0.68
CA ALA A 176 -7.28 19.46 -1.20
C ALA A 176 -7.12 19.55 -2.74
N MET A 177 -5.96 19.15 -3.26
CA MET A 177 -5.71 19.12 -4.71
C MET A 177 -6.61 18.10 -5.42
N ALA A 178 -6.74 16.88 -4.89
CA ALA A 178 -7.58 15.83 -5.47
C ALA A 178 -9.04 16.26 -5.50
N LEU A 179 -9.56 16.81 -4.38
CA LEU A 179 -10.94 17.29 -4.31
C LEU A 179 -11.18 18.53 -5.20
N SER A 180 -10.19 19.40 -5.40
CA SER A 180 -10.31 20.54 -6.30
C SER A 180 -10.30 20.13 -7.77
N ALA A 181 -9.60 19.06 -8.14
CA ALA A 181 -9.56 18.54 -9.50
C ALA A 181 -10.91 17.98 -10.00
N VAL A 182 -11.81 17.65 -9.06
CA VAL A 182 -13.20 17.25 -9.38
C VAL A 182 -14.17 18.43 -9.45
N TYR A 183 -13.71 19.70 -9.35
CA TYR A 183 -14.51 20.90 -9.64
C TYR A 183 -14.32 21.29 -11.11
N PRO A 184 -15.39 21.37 -11.92
CA PRO A 184 -15.28 21.93 -13.28
C PRO A 184 -14.81 23.38 -13.20
N SER A 185 -13.84 23.75 -14.05
CA SER A 185 -13.22 25.09 -14.14
C SER A 185 -14.18 26.20 -14.60
N GLY A 186 -15.49 26.08 -14.35
CA GLY A 186 -16.54 26.98 -14.81
C GLY A 186 -17.46 27.57 -13.76
N GLN A 187 -17.33 27.21 -12.48
CA GLN A 187 -18.20 27.76 -11.40
C GLN A 187 -17.38 28.50 -10.35
N ARG A 188 -16.55 29.45 -10.78
CA ARG A 188 -16.13 30.56 -9.91
C ARG A 188 -17.13 31.68 -10.11
N ALA A 189 -18.15 31.75 -9.30
CA ALA A 189 -18.97 32.92 -9.11
C ALA A 189 -18.33 33.81 -8.06
#